data_72ed90170b969824ef05d02583a70027
#
_entry.id   72ed90170b969824ef05d02583a70027
#
_cell.length_a   1.000
_cell.length_b   1.000
_cell.length_c   1.000
_cell.angle_alpha   90.00
_cell.angle_beta   90.00
_cell.angle_gamma   90.00
#
_symmetry.space_group_name_H-M   'P 1'
#
loop_
_entity.id
_entity.type
_entity.pdbx_description
1 polymer ?
#
loop_
_entity_poly.entity_id
_entity_poly.type
_entity_poly.pdbx_seq_one_letter_code
_entity_poly.pdbx_strand_id
1 'polypeptide(L)'
;LSAQKGAASHFGVYLVHLGVLVVMAGVVLGFFLGFEGSLQLGEGEAADAVRTKAGDVQRLDFTVRCDRFVLEHYAGGMPKTYRSDLTFLKGEKILSRTPVLVNHPVTFGGYRFYQASYGTIPGGGATLALRRDGRAMGSVEVGVGAGFDLPGGEGRVEVQRIEENLMHMGPAVKLLIRTPGEERPLWVFQYLETILKEQPNLFQMMPMLNPAGFAPYEFALARLSPRYYTGLQVARDPGAPVVAAGAVLLVVGFLFVFFYAHRQ
;
A
#
# COMPACT_ATOMS: atom_id res chain seq x y z
N LEU A 1 40.34 43.63 40.01
CA LEU A 1 39.93 42.41 39.30
C LEU A 1 38.40 42.20 39.54
N SER A 2 37.56 42.78 38.71
CA SER A 2 36.12 42.50 38.73
C SER A 2 35.87 41.14 38.07
N ALA A 3 35.72 40.11 38.87
CA ALA A 3 35.21 38.81 38.39
C ALA A 3 33.76 39.03 37.93
N GLN A 4 33.47 38.94 36.65
CA GLN A 4 32.11 38.97 36.13
C GLN A 4 31.40 37.69 36.67
N LYS A 5 30.68 37.82 37.81
CA LYS A 5 29.75 36.81 38.28
C LYS A 5 28.62 36.73 37.25
N GLY A 6 28.48 35.57 36.58
CA GLY A 6 27.41 35.33 35.61
C GLY A 6 27.85 35.09 34.18
N ALA A 7 29.14 35.01 33.87
CA ALA A 7 29.64 34.75 32.49
C ALA A 7 29.01 33.47 31.89
N ALA A 8 28.82 32.42 32.65
CA ALA A 8 28.18 31.17 32.19
C ALA A 8 26.70 31.33 31.85
N SER A 9 25.96 32.19 32.56
CA SER A 9 24.55 32.49 32.24
C SER A 9 24.44 33.28 30.95
N HIS A 10 25.31 34.30 30.73
CA HIS A 10 25.33 35.03 29.46
C HIS A 10 25.68 34.13 28.28
N PHE A 11 26.61 33.18 28.47
CA PHE A 11 26.94 32.16 27.44
C PHE A 11 25.73 31.30 27.11
N GLY A 12 24.93 30.87 28.10
CA GLY A 12 23.68 30.17 27.91
C GLY A 12 22.67 30.95 27.05
N VAL A 13 22.53 32.25 27.30
CA VAL A 13 21.65 33.13 26.53
C VAL A 13 22.09 33.19 25.04
N TYR A 14 23.41 33.33 24.79
CA TYR A 14 23.92 33.29 23.40
C TYR A 14 23.66 31.95 22.71
N LEU A 15 23.81 30.82 23.43
CA LEU A 15 23.51 29.50 22.88
C LEU A 15 22.02 29.34 22.53
N VAL A 16 21.11 29.86 23.36
CA VAL A 16 19.66 29.85 23.08
C VAL A 16 19.36 30.64 21.81
N HIS A 17 19.87 31.88 21.69
CA HIS A 17 19.64 32.70 20.48
C HIS A 17 20.24 32.05 19.23
N LEU A 18 21.46 31.52 19.34
CA LEU A 18 22.09 30.77 18.25
C LEU A 18 21.24 29.54 17.86
N GLY A 19 20.74 28.80 18.84
CA GLY A 19 19.88 27.64 18.62
C GLY A 19 18.60 28.02 17.84
N VAL A 20 17.96 29.12 18.22
CA VAL A 20 16.81 29.64 17.46
C VAL A 20 17.17 29.95 16.00
N LEU A 21 18.28 30.65 15.77
CA LEU A 21 18.71 30.99 14.41
C LEU A 21 19.03 29.72 13.58
N VAL A 22 19.66 28.72 14.18
CA VAL A 22 19.96 27.44 13.52
C VAL A 22 18.68 26.68 13.19
N VAL A 23 17.69 26.66 14.11
CA VAL A 23 16.38 26.06 13.84
C VAL A 23 15.70 26.76 12.66
N MET A 24 15.66 28.11 12.68
CA MET A 24 15.08 28.88 11.59
C MET A 24 15.79 28.62 10.24
N ALA A 25 17.12 28.57 10.24
CA ALA A 25 17.90 28.22 9.05
C ALA A 25 17.55 26.80 8.55
N GLY A 26 17.40 25.84 9.43
CA GLY A 26 16.98 24.47 9.09
C GLY A 26 15.58 24.44 8.47
N VAL A 27 14.62 25.16 9.04
CA VAL A 27 13.25 25.25 8.49
C VAL A 27 13.28 25.86 7.08
N VAL A 28 14.04 26.92 6.88
CA VAL A 28 14.20 27.57 5.56
C VAL A 28 14.83 26.60 4.55
N LEU A 29 15.88 25.86 4.95
CA LEU A 29 16.49 24.84 4.10
C LEU A 29 15.50 23.74 3.73
N GLY A 30 14.73 23.23 4.70
CA GLY A 30 13.70 22.22 4.46
C GLY A 30 12.60 22.72 3.52
N PHE A 31 12.18 23.97 3.66
CA PHE A 31 11.15 24.58 2.82
C PHE A 31 11.60 24.74 1.36
N PHE A 32 12.82 25.24 1.11
CA PHE A 32 13.29 25.50 -0.25
C PHE A 32 13.93 24.29 -0.94
N LEU A 33 14.58 23.40 -0.20
CA LEU A 33 15.34 22.27 -0.76
C LEU A 33 14.71 20.92 -0.48
N GLY A 34 13.68 20.90 0.37
CA GLY A 34 12.89 19.71 0.64
C GLY A 34 11.85 19.45 -0.45
N PHE A 35 11.40 18.21 -0.55
CA PHE A 35 10.22 17.88 -1.33
C PHE A 35 9.47 16.70 -0.70
N GLU A 36 8.21 16.61 -1.07
CA GLU A 36 7.34 15.52 -0.72
C GLU A 36 6.51 15.12 -1.92
N GLY A 37 6.40 13.82 -2.15
CA GLY A 37 5.64 13.30 -3.27
C GLY A 37 5.16 11.88 -3.02
N SER A 38 4.49 11.29 -4.00
CA SER A 38 3.94 9.95 -3.96
C SER A 38 4.51 9.09 -5.08
N LEU A 39 4.66 7.80 -4.78
CA LEU A 39 5.11 6.77 -5.70
C LEU A 39 4.17 5.57 -5.55
N GLN A 40 3.54 5.14 -6.64
CA GLN A 40 2.70 3.95 -6.66
C GLN A 40 3.38 2.88 -7.49
N LEU A 41 3.48 1.68 -6.94
CA LEU A 41 4.12 0.53 -7.58
C LEU A 41 3.27 -0.72 -7.38
N GLY A 42 2.92 -1.40 -8.46
CA GLY A 42 2.43 -2.78 -8.39
C GLY A 42 3.55 -3.76 -8.02
N GLU A 43 3.21 -4.97 -7.62
CA GLU A 43 4.20 -6.03 -7.41
C GLU A 43 4.97 -6.31 -8.71
N GLY A 44 6.30 -6.32 -8.62
CA GLY A 44 7.23 -6.45 -9.73
C GLY A 44 7.50 -5.15 -10.48
N GLU A 45 6.73 -4.09 -10.25
CA GLU A 45 6.92 -2.80 -10.92
C GLU A 45 8.05 -1.99 -10.30
N ALA A 46 8.66 -1.15 -11.12
CA ALA A 46 9.78 -0.31 -10.75
C ALA A 46 9.61 1.10 -11.32
N ALA A 47 10.06 2.11 -10.57
CA ALA A 47 10.11 3.49 -11.02
C ALA A 47 11.34 4.23 -10.48
N ASP A 48 11.78 5.20 -11.25
CA ASP A 48 12.88 6.13 -10.93
C ASP A 48 12.40 7.56 -10.70
N ALA A 49 11.08 7.75 -10.59
CA ALA A 49 10.48 9.07 -10.48
C ALA A 49 9.33 9.09 -9.46
N VAL A 50 9.20 10.21 -8.78
CA VAL A 50 8.18 10.48 -7.76
C VAL A 50 7.33 11.64 -8.23
N ARG A 51 6.01 11.56 -8.08
CA ARG A 51 5.09 12.67 -8.35
C ARG A 51 4.96 13.54 -7.10
N THR A 52 5.33 14.81 -7.21
CA THR A 52 5.20 15.78 -6.12
C THR A 52 3.74 16.16 -5.87
N LYS A 53 3.45 16.78 -4.73
CA LYS A 53 2.10 17.32 -4.43
C LYS A 53 1.66 18.42 -5.41
N ALA A 54 2.61 19.14 -5.99
CA ALA A 54 2.34 20.15 -7.03
C ALA A 54 2.03 19.54 -8.41
N GLY A 55 2.22 18.22 -8.57
CA GLY A 55 2.01 17.52 -9.83
C GLY A 55 3.28 17.33 -10.67
N ASP A 56 4.39 17.92 -10.26
CA ASP A 56 5.68 17.78 -10.94
C ASP A 56 6.26 16.38 -10.75
N VAL A 57 7.16 16.01 -11.64
CA VAL A 57 7.87 14.73 -11.59
C VAL A 57 9.31 14.96 -11.14
N GLN A 58 9.64 14.46 -9.95
CA GLN A 58 11.00 14.47 -9.42
C GLN A 58 11.68 13.14 -9.73
N ARG A 59 12.78 13.17 -10.49
CA ARG A 59 13.60 11.97 -10.74
C ARG A 59 14.49 11.64 -9.57
N LEU A 60 14.64 10.36 -9.31
CA LEU A 60 15.58 9.79 -8.34
C LEU A 60 16.85 9.35 -9.08
N ASP A 61 18.00 9.33 -8.38
CA ASP A 61 19.27 8.84 -8.92
C ASP A 61 19.36 7.29 -8.90
N PHE A 62 18.26 6.63 -8.56
CA PHE A 62 18.13 5.18 -8.45
C PHE A 62 16.67 4.76 -8.76
N THR A 63 16.49 3.50 -9.03
CA THR A 63 15.18 2.90 -9.27
C THR A 63 14.67 2.22 -7.99
N VAL A 64 13.39 2.36 -7.70
CA VAL A 64 12.70 1.67 -6.61
C VAL A 64 11.80 0.61 -7.23
N ARG A 65 11.94 -0.64 -6.83
CA ARG A 65 11.08 -1.75 -7.27
C ARG A 65 10.35 -2.34 -6.07
N CYS A 66 9.07 -2.58 -6.22
CA CYS A 66 8.28 -3.36 -5.26
C CYS A 66 8.39 -4.84 -5.61
N ASP A 67 9.18 -5.60 -4.86
CA ASP A 67 9.34 -7.04 -5.13
C ASP A 67 8.09 -7.81 -4.67
N ARG A 68 7.48 -7.40 -3.56
CA ARG A 68 6.32 -8.05 -2.96
C ARG A 68 5.53 -7.07 -2.10
N PHE A 69 4.21 -7.18 -2.13
CA PHE A 69 3.30 -6.51 -1.22
C PHE A 69 2.57 -7.56 -0.37
N VAL A 70 2.55 -7.37 0.95
CA VAL A 70 1.90 -8.29 1.89
C VAL A 70 0.86 -7.52 2.69
N LEU A 71 -0.38 -7.97 2.60
CA LEU A 71 -1.51 -7.46 3.37
C LEU A 71 -1.95 -8.53 4.37
N GLU A 72 -1.83 -8.24 5.65
CA GLU A 72 -2.33 -9.10 6.72
C GLU A 72 -3.69 -8.59 7.22
N HIS A 73 -4.57 -9.53 7.52
CA HIS A 73 -5.90 -9.22 8.05
C HIS A 73 -6.07 -9.81 9.45
N TYR A 74 -6.90 -9.17 10.27
CA TYR A 74 -7.42 -9.79 11.49
C TYR A 74 -8.41 -10.91 11.13
N ALA A 75 -8.73 -11.77 12.09
CA ALA A 75 -9.71 -12.86 11.92
C ALA A 75 -11.11 -12.34 11.46
N GLY A 76 -11.42 -11.08 11.69
CA GLY A 76 -12.65 -10.41 11.23
C GLY A 76 -12.56 -9.80 9.83
N GLY A 77 -11.50 -10.06 9.05
CA GLY A 77 -11.33 -9.58 7.68
C GLY A 77 -10.86 -8.13 7.54
N MET A 78 -10.73 -7.37 8.63
CA MET A 78 -10.18 -6.01 8.59
C MET A 78 -8.66 -6.05 8.38
N PRO A 79 -8.08 -5.11 7.61
CA PRO A 79 -6.64 -4.98 7.45
C PRO A 79 -5.97 -4.79 8.82
N LYS A 80 -4.94 -5.59 9.11
CA LYS A 80 -4.14 -5.51 10.32
C LYS A 80 -2.88 -4.70 10.09
N THR A 81 -2.14 -5.05 9.07
CA THR A 81 -0.92 -4.38 8.66
C THR A 81 -0.62 -4.66 7.20
N TYR A 82 0.16 -3.81 6.57
CA TYR A 82 0.67 -4.03 5.23
C TYR A 82 2.14 -3.64 5.14
N ARG A 83 2.85 -4.38 4.30
CA ARG A 83 4.30 -4.29 4.11
C ARG A 83 4.64 -4.36 2.65
N SER A 84 5.59 -3.53 2.23
CA SER A 84 6.19 -3.57 0.90
C SER A 84 7.66 -3.97 1.00
N ASP A 85 8.04 -5.04 0.33
CA ASP A 85 9.44 -5.44 0.21
C ASP A 85 10.01 -4.68 -0.99
N LEU A 86 10.87 -3.69 -0.72
CA LEU A 86 11.45 -2.83 -1.75
C LEU A 86 12.89 -3.22 -2.07
N THR A 87 13.22 -3.14 -3.35
CA THR A 87 14.60 -3.20 -3.85
C THR A 87 14.98 -1.87 -4.50
N PHE A 88 16.09 -1.31 -4.04
CA PHE A 88 16.71 -0.12 -4.61
C PHE A 88 17.82 -0.53 -5.57
N LEU A 89 17.78 -0.02 -6.82
CA LEU A 89 18.69 -0.41 -7.89
C LEU A 89 19.35 0.80 -8.55
N LYS A 90 20.51 0.60 -9.13
CA LYS A 90 21.13 1.53 -10.08
C LYS A 90 21.54 0.75 -11.33
N GLY A 91 20.75 0.94 -12.40
CA GLY A 91 20.77 0.02 -13.54
C GLY A 91 20.36 -1.39 -13.08
N GLU A 92 21.15 -2.39 -13.37
CA GLU A 92 20.93 -3.78 -12.93
C GLU A 92 21.48 -4.09 -11.53
N LYS A 93 22.30 -3.18 -10.97
CA LYS A 93 22.94 -3.41 -9.67
C LYS A 93 21.97 -3.15 -8.52
N ILE A 94 21.77 -4.16 -7.68
CA ILE A 94 21.01 -4.04 -6.44
C ILE A 94 21.89 -3.30 -5.42
N LEU A 95 21.36 -2.18 -4.89
CA LEU A 95 22.02 -1.37 -3.87
C LEU A 95 21.55 -1.75 -2.47
N SER A 96 20.25 -2.04 -2.31
CA SER A 96 19.66 -2.44 -1.03
C SER A 96 18.36 -3.17 -1.24
N ARG A 97 18.00 -4.04 -0.28
CA ARG A 97 16.67 -4.65 -0.14
C ARG A 97 16.18 -4.43 1.27
N THR A 98 14.97 -3.92 1.41
CA THR A 98 14.46 -3.60 2.74
C THR A 98 12.92 -3.57 2.74
N PRO A 99 12.27 -4.09 3.79
CA PRO A 99 10.83 -3.94 3.95
C PRO A 99 10.49 -2.54 4.46
N VAL A 100 9.40 -1.98 3.93
CA VAL A 100 8.76 -0.77 4.45
C VAL A 100 7.42 -1.15 5.04
N LEU A 101 7.21 -0.82 6.32
CA LEU A 101 5.97 -1.09 7.04
C LEU A 101 5.29 0.22 7.44
N VAL A 102 4.02 0.11 7.80
CA VAL A 102 3.30 1.23 8.43
C VAL A 102 4.05 1.67 9.69
N ASN A 103 4.27 2.96 9.84
CA ASN A 103 5.03 3.59 10.94
C ASN A 103 6.52 3.22 11.05
N HIS A 104 7.07 2.45 10.10
CA HIS A 104 8.49 2.11 10.03
C HIS A 104 9.06 2.54 8.67
N PRO A 105 9.32 3.85 8.48
CA PRO A 105 9.87 4.35 7.23
C PRO A 105 11.32 3.92 7.04
N VAL A 106 11.72 3.83 5.77
CA VAL A 106 13.08 3.51 5.37
C VAL A 106 13.72 4.72 4.72
N THR A 107 14.99 4.97 5.05
CA THR A 107 15.79 6.02 4.42
C THR A 107 16.78 5.40 3.45
N PHE A 108 16.76 5.85 2.20
CA PHE A 108 17.71 5.44 1.17
C PHE A 108 18.03 6.61 0.22
N GLY A 109 19.31 6.80 -0.12
CA GLY A 109 19.73 7.86 -1.04
C GLY A 109 19.38 9.29 -0.61
N GLY A 110 19.21 9.55 0.69
CA GLY A 110 18.78 10.85 1.23
C GLY A 110 17.26 11.07 1.16
N TYR A 111 16.49 10.07 0.70
CA TYR A 111 15.03 10.06 0.67
C TYR A 111 14.48 9.14 1.75
N ARG A 112 13.34 9.53 2.31
CA ARG A 112 12.60 8.72 3.28
C ARG A 112 11.31 8.21 2.65
N PHE A 113 11.12 6.89 2.70
CA PHE A 113 9.99 6.18 2.12
C PHE A 113 9.07 5.74 3.24
N TYR A 114 7.81 6.19 3.19
CA TYR A 114 6.76 5.82 4.13
C TYR A 114 5.74 4.96 3.42
N GLN A 115 5.28 3.90 4.06
CA GLN A 115 4.13 3.14 3.61
C GLN A 115 2.87 3.95 3.88
N ALA A 116 2.27 4.55 2.86
CA ALA A 116 1.18 5.51 3.00
C ALA A 116 -0.19 4.91 2.66
N SER A 117 -0.27 4.13 1.59
CA SER A 117 -1.53 3.55 1.12
C SER A 117 -1.30 2.26 0.35
N TYR A 118 -2.37 1.60 -0.01
CA TYR A 118 -2.40 0.50 -0.95
C TYR A 118 -3.76 0.48 -1.67
N GLY A 119 -3.85 -0.29 -2.72
CA GLY A 119 -5.10 -0.54 -3.41
C GLY A 119 -4.94 -1.66 -4.41
N THR A 120 -6.02 -2.02 -5.07
CA THR A 120 -6.02 -3.06 -6.09
C THR A 120 -5.78 -2.48 -7.48
N ILE A 121 -5.09 -3.25 -8.31
CA ILE A 121 -4.90 -2.95 -9.73
C ILE A 121 -5.56 -4.02 -10.58
N PRO A 122 -6.02 -3.66 -11.80
CA PRO A 122 -6.55 -4.64 -12.75
C PRO A 122 -5.55 -5.78 -13.02
N GLY A 123 -6.08 -6.98 -13.30
CA GLY A 123 -5.26 -8.14 -13.63
C GLY A 123 -5.00 -9.09 -12.45
N GLY A 124 -5.72 -8.93 -11.34
CA GLY A 124 -5.84 -9.96 -10.32
C GLY A 124 -6.46 -11.24 -10.86
N GLY A 125 -6.20 -12.36 -10.18
CA GLY A 125 -6.71 -13.68 -10.54
C GLY A 125 -7.76 -14.20 -9.58
N ALA A 126 -8.46 -15.23 -10.00
CA ALA A 126 -9.38 -16.01 -9.21
C ALA A 126 -9.16 -17.50 -9.47
N THR A 127 -9.26 -18.31 -8.43
CA THR A 127 -9.33 -19.76 -8.58
C THR A 127 -10.78 -20.18 -8.53
N LEU A 128 -11.28 -20.68 -9.64
CA LEU A 128 -12.64 -21.21 -9.78
C LEU A 128 -12.61 -22.72 -9.67
N ALA A 129 -13.42 -23.29 -8.78
CA ALA A 129 -13.69 -24.70 -8.74
C ALA A 129 -14.89 -24.99 -9.65
N LEU A 130 -14.74 -25.99 -10.53
CA LEU A 130 -15.76 -26.46 -11.45
C LEU A 130 -16.29 -27.81 -10.98
N ARG A 131 -17.61 -27.93 -10.93
CA ARG A 131 -18.32 -29.21 -10.73
C ARG A 131 -19.26 -29.45 -11.90
N ARG A 132 -19.51 -30.75 -12.20
CA ARG A 132 -20.55 -31.19 -13.14
C ARG A 132 -21.33 -32.32 -12.50
N ASP A 133 -22.65 -32.16 -12.45
CA ASP A 133 -23.56 -33.12 -11.78
C ASP A 133 -23.10 -33.46 -10.35
N GLY A 134 -22.64 -32.45 -9.58
CA GLY A 134 -22.11 -32.57 -8.23
C GLY A 134 -20.72 -33.20 -8.12
N ARG A 135 -20.10 -33.65 -9.22
CA ARG A 135 -18.75 -34.23 -9.22
C ARG A 135 -17.71 -33.15 -9.50
N ALA A 136 -16.64 -33.10 -8.69
CA ALA A 136 -15.55 -32.16 -8.92
C ALA A 136 -14.82 -32.48 -10.22
N MET A 137 -14.67 -31.48 -11.09
CA MET A 137 -13.95 -31.55 -12.35
C MET A 137 -12.53 -30.98 -12.25
N GLY A 138 -12.26 -30.19 -11.17
CA GLY A 138 -10.99 -29.53 -10.95
C GLY A 138 -11.15 -28.05 -10.59
N SER A 139 -10.01 -27.35 -10.61
CA SER A 139 -9.96 -25.91 -10.42
C SER A 139 -9.14 -25.25 -11.52
N VAL A 140 -9.54 -24.05 -11.92
CA VAL A 140 -8.88 -23.26 -12.95
C VAL A 140 -8.51 -21.90 -12.35
N GLU A 141 -7.27 -21.48 -12.56
CA GLU A 141 -6.82 -20.14 -12.21
C GLU A 141 -7.01 -19.21 -13.42
N VAL A 142 -7.75 -18.12 -13.22
CA VAL A 142 -8.17 -17.22 -14.30
C VAL A 142 -8.01 -15.76 -13.86
N GLY A 143 -7.65 -14.90 -14.82
CA GLY A 143 -7.64 -13.44 -14.66
C GLY A 143 -8.78 -12.78 -15.41
N VAL A 144 -8.96 -11.48 -15.20
CA VAL A 144 -9.93 -10.68 -15.98
C VAL A 144 -9.58 -10.72 -17.46
N GLY A 145 -10.57 -10.98 -18.32
CA GLY A 145 -10.41 -11.14 -19.76
C GLY A 145 -9.92 -12.53 -20.18
N ALA A 146 -9.47 -13.37 -19.24
CA ALA A 146 -9.13 -14.75 -19.53
C ALA A 146 -10.38 -15.64 -19.59
N GLY A 147 -10.30 -16.73 -20.33
CA GLY A 147 -11.37 -17.69 -20.43
C GLY A 147 -10.86 -19.11 -20.56
N PHE A 148 -11.72 -20.08 -20.30
CA PHE A 148 -11.47 -21.50 -20.48
C PHE A 148 -12.68 -22.19 -21.11
N ASP A 149 -12.42 -23.31 -21.77
CA ASP A 149 -13.48 -24.07 -22.41
C ASP A 149 -14.06 -25.09 -21.42
N LEU A 150 -15.39 -25.24 -21.48
CA LEU A 150 -16.10 -26.27 -20.69
C LEU A 150 -15.73 -27.66 -21.21
N PRO A 151 -15.64 -28.67 -20.36
CA PRO A 151 -15.38 -30.03 -20.77
C PRO A 151 -16.36 -30.51 -21.85
N GLY A 152 -15.85 -31.23 -22.86
CA GLY A 152 -16.70 -31.74 -23.95
C GLY A 152 -17.04 -30.70 -25.04
N GLY A 153 -16.46 -29.51 -24.99
CA GLY A 153 -16.74 -28.46 -25.98
C GLY A 153 -18.14 -27.85 -25.88
N GLU A 154 -18.78 -27.99 -24.72
CA GLU A 154 -20.15 -27.56 -24.48
C GLU A 154 -20.29 -26.04 -24.33
N GLY A 155 -19.15 -25.31 -24.27
CA GLY A 155 -19.15 -23.86 -24.17
C GLY A 155 -17.83 -23.29 -23.70
N ARG A 156 -17.80 -21.96 -23.57
CA ARG A 156 -16.65 -21.19 -23.07
C ARG A 156 -17.05 -20.28 -21.94
N VAL A 157 -16.23 -20.23 -20.93
CA VAL A 157 -16.36 -19.33 -19.77
C VAL A 157 -15.30 -18.24 -19.88
N GLU A 158 -15.73 -16.97 -19.73
CA GLU A 158 -14.84 -15.81 -19.73
C GLU A 158 -15.03 -15.01 -18.44
N VAL A 159 -13.93 -14.59 -17.81
CA VAL A 159 -13.99 -13.74 -16.62
C VAL A 159 -14.10 -12.28 -17.04
N GLN A 160 -15.26 -11.70 -16.79
CA GLN A 160 -15.50 -10.29 -17.11
C GLN A 160 -14.98 -9.33 -16.03
N ARG A 161 -15.16 -9.71 -14.75
CA ARG A 161 -14.88 -8.81 -13.64
C ARG A 161 -14.56 -9.61 -12.36
N ILE A 162 -13.65 -9.09 -11.57
CA ILE A 162 -13.30 -9.61 -10.24
C ILE A 162 -13.52 -8.47 -9.25
N GLU A 163 -14.28 -8.73 -8.18
CA GLU A 163 -14.59 -7.78 -7.11
C GLU A 163 -14.18 -8.37 -5.77
N GLU A 164 -13.49 -7.59 -4.95
CA GLU A 164 -13.11 -8.03 -3.59
C GLU A 164 -14.28 -7.98 -2.62
N ASN A 165 -15.23 -7.09 -2.86
CA ASN A 165 -16.40 -6.91 -2.00
C ASN A 165 -17.61 -6.41 -2.80
N LEU A 166 -18.30 -7.30 -3.47
CA LEU A 166 -19.50 -6.97 -4.24
C LEU A 166 -20.69 -6.76 -3.29
N MET A 167 -21.28 -5.56 -3.30
CA MET A 167 -22.47 -5.21 -2.51
C MET A 167 -22.36 -5.56 -1.01
N HIS A 168 -21.15 -5.50 -0.43
CA HIS A 168 -20.84 -5.91 0.95
C HIS A 168 -21.03 -7.41 1.24
N MET A 169 -21.21 -8.23 0.21
CA MET A 169 -21.37 -9.69 0.31
C MET A 169 -20.03 -10.45 0.19
N GLY A 170 -18.92 -9.72 0.07
CA GLY A 170 -17.57 -10.30 -0.03
C GLY A 170 -17.11 -10.54 -1.47
N PRO A 171 -16.03 -11.31 -1.63
CA PRO A 171 -15.39 -11.54 -2.92
C PRO A 171 -16.31 -12.23 -3.93
N ALA A 172 -16.30 -11.72 -5.16
CA ALA A 172 -17.14 -12.25 -6.25
C ALA A 172 -16.45 -12.11 -7.61
N VAL A 173 -16.78 -13.03 -8.52
CA VAL A 173 -16.32 -13.02 -9.91
C VAL A 173 -17.52 -13.03 -10.84
N LYS A 174 -17.51 -12.13 -11.82
CA LYS A 174 -18.49 -12.12 -12.91
C LYS A 174 -17.97 -12.97 -14.06
N LEU A 175 -18.66 -14.04 -14.34
CA LEU A 175 -18.43 -14.90 -15.49
C LEU A 175 -19.41 -14.56 -16.60
N LEU A 176 -18.94 -14.69 -17.84
CA LEU A 176 -19.78 -14.74 -19.02
C LEU A 176 -19.65 -16.15 -19.60
N ILE A 177 -20.75 -16.89 -19.60
CA ILE A 177 -20.77 -18.26 -20.07
C ILE A 177 -21.47 -18.27 -21.44
N ARG A 178 -20.74 -18.73 -22.45
CA ARG A 178 -21.22 -18.87 -23.82
C ARG A 178 -21.38 -20.34 -24.14
N THR A 179 -22.60 -20.75 -24.45
CA THR A 179 -22.93 -22.08 -24.98
C THR A 179 -23.53 -21.94 -26.38
N PRO A 180 -23.64 -23.00 -27.19
CA PRO A 180 -24.32 -22.93 -28.47
C PRO A 180 -25.76 -22.44 -28.32
N GLY A 181 -26.01 -21.21 -28.71
CA GLY A 181 -27.33 -20.57 -28.67
C GLY A 181 -27.65 -19.72 -27.44
N GLU A 182 -26.76 -19.64 -26.47
CA GLU A 182 -27.01 -18.83 -25.27
C GLU A 182 -25.75 -18.19 -24.71
N GLU A 183 -25.90 -16.94 -24.26
CA GLU A 183 -24.86 -16.19 -23.54
C GLU A 183 -25.48 -15.65 -22.26
N ARG A 184 -24.90 -16.05 -21.09
CA ARG A 184 -25.41 -15.61 -19.78
C ARG A 184 -24.30 -15.12 -18.86
N PRO A 185 -24.52 -13.98 -18.17
CA PRO A 185 -23.67 -13.56 -17.07
C PRO A 185 -24.02 -14.34 -15.79
N LEU A 186 -23.01 -14.70 -15.01
CA LEU A 186 -23.13 -15.34 -13.70
C LEU A 186 -22.18 -14.67 -12.71
N TRP A 187 -22.70 -14.34 -11.52
CA TRP A 187 -21.84 -13.96 -10.40
C TRP A 187 -21.58 -15.14 -9.49
N VAL A 188 -20.32 -15.39 -9.19
CA VAL A 188 -19.87 -16.47 -8.30
C VAL A 188 -19.22 -15.86 -7.07
N PHE A 189 -19.79 -16.11 -5.90
CA PHE A 189 -19.31 -15.59 -4.61
C PHE A 189 -18.44 -16.61 -3.90
N GLN A 190 -17.45 -16.11 -3.14
CA GLN A 190 -16.58 -16.96 -2.34
C GLN A 190 -17.30 -17.52 -1.11
N TYR A 191 -18.17 -16.74 -0.47
CA TYR A 191 -18.85 -17.10 0.77
C TYR A 191 -20.36 -17.27 0.55
N LEU A 192 -20.73 -17.94 -0.52
CA LEU A 192 -22.13 -18.09 -0.93
C LEU A 192 -23.01 -18.70 0.18
N GLU A 193 -22.52 -19.71 0.90
CA GLU A 193 -23.29 -20.35 1.98
C GLU A 193 -23.61 -19.38 3.13
N THR A 194 -22.67 -18.49 3.46
CA THR A 194 -22.86 -17.48 4.50
C THR A 194 -23.89 -16.44 4.04
N ILE A 195 -23.79 -16.01 2.79
CA ILE A 195 -24.75 -15.05 2.19
C ILE A 195 -26.17 -15.63 2.22
N LEU A 196 -26.34 -16.89 1.85
CA LEU A 196 -27.65 -17.55 1.84
C LEU A 196 -28.25 -17.76 3.24
N LYS A 197 -27.42 -17.89 4.28
CA LYS A 197 -27.91 -17.93 5.68
C LYS A 197 -28.49 -16.59 6.10
N GLU A 198 -27.87 -15.48 5.66
CA GLU A 198 -28.32 -14.12 5.97
C GLU A 198 -29.47 -13.68 5.07
N GLN A 199 -29.49 -14.13 3.80
CA GLN A 199 -30.48 -13.76 2.77
C GLN A 199 -31.01 -15.01 2.03
N PRO A 200 -31.90 -15.80 2.63
CA PRO A 200 -32.39 -17.05 2.04
C PRO A 200 -33.10 -16.89 0.70
N ASN A 201 -33.69 -15.71 0.46
CA ASN A 201 -34.46 -15.42 -0.74
C ASN A 201 -33.65 -14.72 -1.85
N LEU A 202 -32.30 -14.65 -1.70
CA LEU A 202 -31.42 -13.91 -2.62
C LEU A 202 -31.62 -14.32 -4.09
N PHE A 203 -31.68 -15.62 -4.37
CA PHE A 203 -31.82 -16.14 -5.74
C PHE A 203 -33.19 -15.90 -6.36
N GLN A 204 -34.23 -15.70 -5.54
CA GLN A 204 -35.55 -15.32 -6.03
C GLN A 204 -35.60 -13.86 -6.44
N MET A 205 -34.87 -13.00 -5.68
CA MET A 205 -34.76 -11.56 -5.96
C MET A 205 -33.77 -11.27 -7.08
N MET A 206 -32.70 -12.05 -7.18
CA MET A 206 -31.60 -11.87 -8.13
C MET A 206 -31.18 -13.22 -8.76
N PRO A 207 -31.93 -13.72 -9.75
CA PRO A 207 -31.66 -15.03 -10.38
C PRO A 207 -30.29 -15.15 -11.02
N MET A 208 -29.67 -14.02 -11.44
CA MET A 208 -28.32 -13.96 -12.01
C MET A 208 -27.22 -14.32 -11.00
N LEU A 209 -27.54 -14.38 -9.71
CA LEU A 209 -26.62 -14.78 -8.65
C LEU A 209 -26.72 -16.29 -8.33
N ASN A 210 -27.68 -17.00 -8.94
CA ASN A 210 -27.88 -18.42 -8.69
C ASN A 210 -26.86 -19.28 -9.46
N PRO A 211 -25.87 -19.90 -8.80
CA PRO A 211 -24.86 -20.75 -9.46
C PRO A 211 -25.46 -22.00 -10.12
N ALA A 212 -26.63 -22.48 -9.66
CA ALA A 212 -27.34 -23.61 -10.27
C ALA A 212 -28.05 -23.25 -11.59
N GLY A 213 -28.08 -21.97 -11.99
CA GLY A 213 -28.65 -21.52 -13.27
C GLY A 213 -27.91 -22.02 -14.51
N PHE A 214 -26.77 -22.74 -14.33
CA PHE A 214 -25.94 -23.30 -15.39
C PHE A 214 -25.80 -24.82 -15.32
N ALA A 215 -26.82 -25.50 -14.82
CA ALA A 215 -26.82 -26.97 -14.86
C ALA A 215 -26.46 -27.50 -16.26
N PRO A 216 -25.62 -28.55 -16.38
CA PRO A 216 -25.10 -29.41 -15.33
C PRO A 216 -23.83 -28.87 -14.59
N TYR A 217 -23.35 -27.66 -14.95
CA TYR A 217 -22.16 -27.07 -14.38
C TYR A 217 -22.47 -26.21 -13.16
N GLU A 218 -21.62 -26.30 -12.14
CA GLU A 218 -21.62 -25.45 -10.96
C GLU A 218 -20.23 -24.82 -10.80
N PHE A 219 -20.22 -23.52 -10.55
CA PHE A 219 -19.00 -22.74 -10.33
C PHE A 219 -18.92 -22.29 -8.89
N ALA A 220 -17.78 -22.47 -8.25
CA ALA A 220 -17.50 -21.93 -6.92
C ALA A 220 -16.19 -21.13 -6.94
N LEU A 221 -16.20 -19.98 -6.30
CA LEU A 221 -14.99 -19.16 -6.13
C LEU A 221 -14.23 -19.69 -4.91
N ALA A 222 -13.13 -20.42 -5.17
CA ALA A 222 -12.30 -20.98 -4.13
C ALA A 222 -11.41 -19.92 -3.47
N ARG A 223 -10.80 -19.03 -4.28
CA ARG A 223 -9.90 -17.98 -3.80
C ARG A 223 -9.83 -16.84 -4.80
N LEU A 224 -9.71 -15.59 -4.28
CA LEU A 224 -9.19 -14.45 -5.05
C LEU A 224 -7.69 -14.31 -4.83
N SER A 225 -7.00 -13.92 -5.89
CA SER A 225 -5.59 -13.52 -5.88
C SER A 225 -5.51 -12.09 -6.43
N PRO A 226 -5.96 -11.08 -5.67
CA PRO A 226 -5.93 -9.70 -6.12
C PRO A 226 -4.48 -9.25 -6.32
N ARG A 227 -4.25 -8.41 -7.32
CA ARG A 227 -2.98 -7.70 -7.47
C ARG A 227 -3.08 -6.36 -6.76
N TYR A 228 -2.11 -6.09 -5.92
CA TYR A 228 -2.05 -4.84 -5.19
C TYR A 228 -0.98 -3.90 -5.76
N TYR A 229 -1.22 -2.60 -5.60
CA TYR A 229 -0.15 -1.61 -5.64
C TYR A 229 0.14 -1.14 -4.21
N THR A 230 1.39 -0.79 -3.97
CA THR A 230 1.80 -0.04 -2.80
C THR A 230 1.85 1.44 -3.13
N GLY A 231 1.30 2.27 -2.26
CA GLY A 231 1.42 3.72 -2.30
C GLY A 231 2.44 4.17 -1.26
N LEU A 232 3.57 4.65 -1.73
CA LEU A 232 4.65 5.17 -0.90
C LEU A 232 4.62 6.70 -0.92
N GLN A 233 4.72 7.32 0.26
CA GLN A 233 5.06 8.71 0.37
C GLN A 233 6.58 8.82 0.41
N VAL A 234 7.15 9.66 -0.43
CA VAL A 234 8.60 9.87 -0.53
C VAL A 234 8.89 11.31 -0.17
N ALA A 235 9.73 11.50 0.84
CA ALA A 235 10.12 12.82 1.33
C ALA A 235 11.63 12.97 1.37
N ARG A 236 12.10 14.19 1.10
CA ARG A 236 13.48 14.62 1.33
C ARG A 236 13.42 15.91 2.14
N ASP A 237 14.04 15.90 3.30
CA ASP A 237 14.13 17.08 4.17
C ASP A 237 15.58 17.31 4.60
N PRO A 238 16.35 18.11 3.84
CA PRO A 238 17.72 18.44 4.17
C PRO A 238 17.82 19.39 5.37
N GLY A 239 16.74 20.03 5.76
CA GLY A 239 16.67 20.92 6.93
C GLY A 239 16.55 20.19 8.26
N ALA A 240 15.99 18.98 8.28
CA ALA A 240 15.74 18.21 9.51
C ALA A 240 17.00 18.04 10.39
N PRO A 241 18.18 17.65 9.89
CA PRO A 241 19.37 17.54 10.72
C PRO A 241 19.85 18.90 11.27
N VAL A 242 19.63 20.00 10.52
CA VAL A 242 19.98 21.36 10.98
C VAL A 242 19.03 21.80 12.09
N VAL A 243 17.72 21.53 11.96
CA VAL A 243 16.72 21.77 13.02
C VAL A 243 17.09 20.98 14.28
N ALA A 244 17.47 19.70 14.14
CA ALA A 244 17.88 18.87 15.26
C ALA A 244 19.12 19.44 15.97
N ALA A 245 20.13 19.90 15.22
CA ALA A 245 21.31 20.56 15.79
C ALA A 245 20.94 21.84 16.55
N GLY A 246 20.06 22.67 15.99
CA GLY A 246 19.54 23.86 16.65
C GLY A 246 18.76 23.54 17.93
N ALA A 247 17.94 22.50 17.92
CA ALA A 247 17.24 22.02 19.11
C ALA A 247 18.20 21.57 20.24
N VAL A 248 19.27 20.88 19.91
CA VAL A 248 20.33 20.51 20.88
C VAL A 248 20.98 21.77 21.48
N LEU A 249 21.31 22.75 20.65
CA LEU A 249 21.86 24.04 21.14
C LEU A 249 20.89 24.73 22.10
N LEU A 250 19.60 24.73 21.81
CA LEU A 250 18.57 25.29 22.70
C LEU A 250 18.55 24.60 24.04
N VAL A 251 18.52 23.27 24.06
CA VAL A 251 18.51 22.47 25.30
C VAL A 251 19.76 22.77 26.12
N VAL A 252 20.93 22.74 25.51
CA VAL A 252 22.20 23.05 26.19
C VAL A 252 22.19 24.49 26.70
N GLY A 253 21.76 25.45 25.91
CA GLY A 253 21.65 26.85 26.31
C GLY A 253 20.74 27.04 27.54
N PHE A 254 19.58 26.40 27.56
CA PHE A 254 18.68 26.43 28.72
C PHE A 254 19.30 25.79 29.97
N LEU A 255 20.02 24.69 29.83
CA LEU A 255 20.75 24.09 30.95
C LEU A 255 21.75 25.09 31.57
N PHE A 256 22.50 25.82 30.75
CA PHE A 256 23.39 26.88 31.23
C PHE A 256 22.63 28.03 31.94
N VAL A 257 21.54 28.48 31.35
CA VAL A 257 20.75 29.55 31.93
C VAL A 257 20.15 29.16 33.27
N PHE A 258 19.53 27.99 33.40
CA PHE A 258 18.79 27.61 34.61
C PHE A 258 19.67 26.99 35.69
N PHE A 259 20.64 26.14 35.33
CA PHE A 259 21.42 25.42 36.34
C PHE A 259 22.66 26.21 36.81
N TYR A 260 23.28 27.03 35.97
CA TYR A 260 24.44 27.82 36.38
C TYR A 260 24.06 29.19 36.96
N ALA A 261 22.86 29.72 36.66
CA ALA A 261 22.41 30.95 37.30
C ALA A 261 21.97 30.77 38.79
N HIS A 262 21.62 29.54 39.20
CA HIS A 262 21.12 29.24 40.57
C HIS A 262 22.18 28.78 41.58
N ARG A 263 23.45 28.73 41.18
CA ARG A 263 24.56 28.44 42.13
C ARG A 263 25.21 29.74 42.64
N GLN A 264 24.42 30.64 43.19
CA GLN A 264 24.88 31.79 43.96
C GLN A 264 24.40 31.68 45.41
#